data_d8deb693e2c25f5d239411ffe277f138
#
_entry.id   d8deb693e2c25f5d239411ffe277f138
#
_cell.length_a   1.000
_cell.length_b   1.000
_cell.length_c   1.000
_cell.angle_alpha   90.00
_cell.angle_beta   90.00
_cell.angle_gamma   90.00
#
_symmetry.space_group_name_H-M   'P 1'
#
loop_
_entity.id
_entity.type
_entity.pdbx_description
1 polymer ?
#
loop_
_entity_poly.entity_id
_entity_poly.type
_entity_poly.pdbx_seq_one_letter_code
_entity_poly.pdbx_strand_id
1 'polypeptide(L)'
;MKRTAMELAALASAAMPGLDIVQAAASPDDPRAFDSAIVTDADNNHWRVRSPRNSQAAFRLETEIQVLSGFTPAIRAHLPFRVPSVAGAVQIDTLRTFMYHQMPGFPVDLDTITQAERQTIDDIGRIIAAIHKLPSSVVETADLPSYGAEQLRARLLSELDQMALTGKVPSPLLRRWEHAFEERQMWTFVPRVVHGDFDETSLLIDRERAVGVTAWTDLHIGDPARDFIWLASTDSIEFREAVISAYHRHMDVAADQLDLHIMRRAALAAEFSLAKYLMSGVHASDEQIVAEAQTMLAELASDVEQTGGQDIGQHFWEPSAMSEPVFESDHDIADDPEPGTAEAPSFPEPATTADPVSADIPADEDDSTAEDASEVQEPVTGQAENPSQDPESVENDETMESEHGSEADDGEEAAKTELVVHSLTEDDEIVAHDEAQDTVEDEDTQPISWKVVRENLNED
;
A
#
# COMPACT_ATOMS: atom_id res chain seq x y z
N MET A 1 -22.23 4.53 -17.51
CA MET A 1 -23.33 3.53 -17.48
C MET A 1 -22.80 2.33 -16.70
N LYS A 2 -23.53 1.78 -15.75
CA LYS A 2 -23.07 0.64 -14.94
C LYS A 2 -23.04 -0.62 -15.82
N ARG A 3 -21.90 -1.33 -15.86
CA ARG A 3 -21.78 -2.60 -16.59
C ARG A 3 -22.24 -3.77 -15.73
N THR A 4 -22.93 -4.72 -16.34
CA THR A 4 -23.34 -5.98 -15.72
C THR A 4 -22.18 -6.99 -15.73
N ALA A 5 -22.28 -8.05 -14.92
CA ALA A 5 -21.30 -9.14 -14.94
C ALA A 5 -21.18 -9.81 -16.31
N MET A 6 -22.29 -9.88 -17.07
CA MET A 6 -22.32 -10.42 -18.42
C MET A 6 -21.54 -9.55 -19.41
N GLU A 7 -21.71 -8.23 -19.36
CA GLU A 7 -20.94 -7.29 -20.17
C GLU A 7 -19.45 -7.34 -19.84
N LEU A 8 -19.11 -7.47 -18.57
CA LEU A 8 -17.71 -7.65 -18.12
C LEU A 8 -17.14 -9.01 -18.59
N ALA A 9 -17.94 -10.07 -18.66
CA ALA A 9 -17.52 -11.35 -19.24
C ALA A 9 -17.22 -11.21 -20.75
N ALA A 10 -18.06 -10.49 -21.50
CA ALA A 10 -17.76 -10.20 -22.90
C ALA A 10 -16.47 -9.41 -23.08
N LEU A 11 -16.18 -8.42 -22.20
CA LEU A 11 -14.92 -7.69 -22.19
C LEU A 11 -13.73 -8.59 -21.84
N ALA A 12 -13.89 -9.54 -20.92
CA ALA A 12 -12.85 -10.51 -20.59
C ALA A 12 -12.50 -11.42 -21.77
N SER A 13 -13.51 -11.90 -22.51
CA SER A 13 -13.28 -12.67 -23.74
C SER A 13 -12.55 -11.85 -24.83
N ALA A 14 -12.82 -10.53 -24.91
CA ALA A 14 -12.11 -9.64 -25.80
C ALA A 14 -10.68 -9.33 -25.34
N ALA A 15 -10.46 -9.23 -24.00
CA ALA A 15 -9.15 -9.00 -23.40
C ALA A 15 -8.22 -10.21 -23.52
N MET A 16 -8.77 -11.42 -23.55
CA MET A 16 -8.04 -12.68 -23.66
C MET A 16 -8.70 -13.60 -24.69
N PRO A 17 -8.36 -13.48 -25.99
CA PRO A 17 -8.93 -14.29 -27.05
C PRO A 17 -8.71 -15.78 -26.81
N GLY A 18 -9.78 -16.56 -26.95
CA GLY A 18 -9.77 -18.00 -26.69
C GLY A 18 -10.15 -18.41 -25.27
N LEU A 19 -10.47 -17.45 -24.40
CA LEU A 19 -11.02 -17.74 -23.08
C LEU A 19 -12.50 -18.15 -23.21
N ASP A 20 -12.80 -19.38 -22.83
CA ASP A 20 -14.16 -19.92 -22.83
C ASP A 20 -14.79 -19.68 -21.45
N ILE A 21 -15.58 -18.58 -21.32
CA ILE A 21 -16.21 -18.18 -20.06
C ILE A 21 -17.53 -18.91 -19.90
N VAL A 22 -17.65 -19.66 -18.80
CA VAL A 22 -18.83 -20.46 -18.47
C VAL A 22 -19.69 -19.84 -17.35
N GLN A 23 -19.10 -18.94 -16.55
CA GLN A 23 -19.82 -18.27 -15.45
C GLN A 23 -19.31 -16.84 -15.27
N ALA A 24 -20.20 -15.93 -14.85
CA ALA A 24 -19.87 -14.57 -14.45
C ALA A 24 -20.73 -14.14 -13.27
N ALA A 25 -20.11 -13.57 -12.25
CA ALA A 25 -20.77 -13.02 -11.07
C ALA A 25 -20.24 -11.61 -10.77
N ALA A 26 -21.10 -10.73 -10.26
CA ALA A 26 -20.63 -9.41 -9.78
C ALA A 26 -19.63 -9.60 -8.65
N SER A 27 -18.62 -8.75 -8.60
CA SER A 27 -17.61 -8.75 -7.53
C SER A 27 -17.66 -7.44 -6.77
N PRO A 28 -17.55 -7.45 -5.43
CA PRO A 28 -17.40 -6.23 -4.65
C PRO A 28 -16.19 -5.43 -5.13
N ASP A 29 -16.38 -4.12 -5.29
CA ASP A 29 -15.37 -3.13 -5.59
C ASP A 29 -15.95 -1.76 -5.25
N ASP A 30 -15.15 -0.67 -5.33
CA ASP A 30 -15.69 0.67 -5.19
C ASP A 30 -16.74 0.95 -6.31
N PRO A 31 -18.04 1.04 -5.97
CA PRO A 31 -19.11 1.15 -6.97
C PRO A 31 -19.16 2.51 -7.66
N ARG A 32 -18.41 3.51 -7.17
CA ARG A 32 -18.30 4.83 -7.79
C ARG A 32 -17.22 4.83 -8.87
N ALA A 33 -16.13 4.11 -8.63
CA ALA A 33 -14.95 4.09 -9.49
C ALA A 33 -14.96 2.93 -10.50
N PHE A 34 -15.43 1.74 -10.11
CA PHE A 34 -15.28 0.53 -10.91
C PHE A 34 -16.58 -0.27 -11.08
N ASP A 35 -16.69 -0.94 -12.21
CA ASP A 35 -17.56 -2.09 -12.41
C ASP A 35 -16.66 -3.34 -12.39
N SER A 36 -16.93 -4.30 -11.49
CA SER A 36 -16.11 -5.48 -11.30
C SER A 36 -16.93 -6.77 -11.33
N ALA A 37 -16.31 -7.83 -11.87
CA ALA A 37 -16.86 -9.17 -11.89
C ALA A 37 -15.78 -10.22 -11.71
N ILE A 38 -16.18 -11.39 -11.18
CA ILE A 38 -15.40 -12.62 -11.27
C ILE A 38 -16.00 -13.45 -12.39
N VAL A 39 -15.15 -13.86 -13.33
CA VAL A 39 -15.53 -14.79 -14.40
C VAL A 39 -14.78 -16.11 -14.23
N THR A 40 -15.45 -17.20 -14.56
CA THR A 40 -14.89 -18.56 -14.51
C THR A 40 -14.83 -19.12 -15.91
N ASP A 41 -13.69 -19.69 -16.30
CA ASP A 41 -13.53 -20.33 -17.59
C ASP A 41 -13.88 -21.83 -17.54
N ALA A 42 -13.89 -22.49 -18.70
CA ALA A 42 -14.21 -23.91 -18.83
C ALA A 42 -13.22 -24.83 -18.09
N ASP A 43 -12.01 -24.36 -17.83
CA ASP A 43 -10.98 -25.07 -17.05
C ASP A 43 -11.08 -24.78 -15.55
N ASN A 44 -12.15 -24.10 -15.12
CA ASN A 44 -12.40 -23.69 -13.74
C ASN A 44 -11.35 -22.72 -13.15
N ASN A 45 -10.67 -21.94 -13.99
CA ASN A 45 -9.87 -20.83 -13.53
C ASN A 45 -10.77 -19.62 -13.26
N HIS A 46 -10.42 -18.85 -12.24
CA HIS A 46 -11.14 -17.64 -11.85
C HIS A 46 -10.34 -16.40 -12.20
N TRP A 47 -11.04 -15.43 -12.77
CA TRP A 47 -10.45 -14.19 -13.24
C TRP A 47 -11.25 -13.00 -12.69
N ARG A 48 -10.59 -11.97 -12.19
CA ARG A 48 -11.21 -10.72 -11.81
C ARG A 48 -11.14 -9.75 -12.96
N VAL A 49 -12.28 -9.18 -13.34
CA VAL A 49 -12.39 -8.15 -14.38
C VAL A 49 -12.73 -6.84 -13.71
N ARG A 50 -11.93 -5.78 -13.95
CA ARG A 50 -12.16 -4.43 -13.43
C ARG A 50 -12.25 -3.45 -14.58
N SER A 51 -13.34 -2.70 -14.64
CA SER A 51 -13.62 -1.70 -15.67
C SER A 51 -13.86 -0.34 -15.01
N PRO A 52 -13.04 0.68 -15.28
CA PRO A 52 -13.21 1.99 -14.69
C PRO A 52 -14.47 2.69 -15.25
N ARG A 53 -15.14 3.47 -14.40
CA ARG A 53 -16.37 4.20 -14.74
C ARG A 53 -16.12 5.64 -15.19
N ASN A 54 -14.96 6.18 -14.85
CA ASN A 54 -14.54 7.55 -15.17
C ASN A 54 -13.02 7.63 -15.40
N SER A 55 -12.55 8.79 -15.85
CA SER A 55 -11.14 9.01 -16.16
C SER A 55 -10.21 8.92 -14.96
N GLN A 56 -10.66 9.34 -13.79
CA GLN A 56 -9.89 9.28 -12.55
C GLN A 56 -9.65 7.82 -12.13
N ALA A 57 -10.72 6.99 -12.13
CA ALA A 57 -10.60 5.57 -11.88
C ALA A 57 -9.71 4.86 -12.92
N ALA A 58 -9.78 5.28 -14.20
CA ALA A 58 -8.90 4.75 -15.24
C ALA A 58 -7.44 5.10 -14.96
N PHE A 59 -7.15 6.34 -14.57
CA PHE A 59 -5.80 6.77 -14.23
C PHE A 59 -5.24 5.96 -13.04
N ARG A 60 -6.00 5.83 -11.95
CA ARG A 60 -5.61 5.01 -10.80
C ARG A 60 -5.31 3.56 -11.19
N LEU A 61 -6.19 2.96 -12.03
CA LEU A 61 -6.03 1.59 -12.48
C LEU A 61 -4.78 1.42 -13.36
N GLU A 62 -4.49 2.36 -14.25
CA GLU A 62 -3.30 2.33 -15.11
C GLU A 62 -2.02 2.55 -14.29
N THR A 63 -2.05 3.43 -13.28
CA THR A 63 -0.93 3.58 -12.32
C THR A 63 -0.68 2.26 -11.57
N GLU A 64 -1.72 1.60 -11.06
CA GLU A 64 -1.58 0.29 -10.41
C GLU A 64 -0.93 -0.73 -11.35
N ILE A 65 -1.34 -0.78 -12.63
CA ILE A 65 -0.74 -1.68 -13.62
C ILE A 65 0.75 -1.38 -13.84
N GLN A 66 1.11 -0.10 -13.90
CA GLN A 66 2.49 0.32 -14.03
C GLN A 66 3.33 -0.13 -12.82
N VAL A 67 2.82 0.08 -11.61
CA VAL A 67 3.44 -0.43 -10.37
C VAL A 67 3.61 -1.95 -10.43
N LEU A 68 2.55 -2.68 -10.77
CA LEU A 68 2.56 -4.15 -10.83
C LEU A 68 3.56 -4.69 -11.86
N SER A 69 3.91 -3.93 -12.88
CA SER A 69 4.95 -4.30 -13.86
C SER A 69 6.35 -4.32 -13.27
N GLY A 70 6.60 -3.54 -12.23
CA GLY A 70 7.85 -3.54 -11.47
C GLY A 70 8.08 -4.81 -10.63
N PHE A 71 7.01 -5.55 -10.31
CA PHE A 71 7.09 -6.83 -9.60
C PHE A 71 7.49 -7.96 -10.54
N THR A 72 8.77 -8.04 -10.85
CA THR A 72 9.32 -9.10 -11.72
C THR A 72 9.03 -10.52 -11.17
N PRO A 73 9.06 -11.59 -11.99
CA PRO A 73 8.89 -12.96 -11.50
C PRO A 73 9.87 -13.33 -10.37
N ALA A 74 11.09 -12.80 -10.41
CA ALA A 74 12.09 -13.03 -9.36
C ALA A 74 11.66 -12.38 -8.03
N ILE A 75 11.18 -11.12 -8.06
CA ILE A 75 10.66 -10.44 -6.86
C ILE A 75 9.46 -11.20 -6.32
N ARG A 76 8.46 -11.52 -7.17
CA ARG A 76 7.25 -12.26 -6.77
C ARG A 76 7.55 -13.61 -6.11
N ALA A 77 8.59 -14.32 -6.57
CA ALA A 77 8.99 -15.61 -6.02
C ALA A 77 9.55 -15.53 -4.58
N HIS A 78 10.03 -14.37 -4.15
CA HIS A 78 10.59 -14.15 -2.81
C HIS A 78 9.60 -13.51 -1.83
N LEU A 79 8.43 -13.05 -2.31
CA LEU A 79 7.43 -12.46 -1.44
C LEU A 79 6.69 -13.53 -0.63
N PRO A 80 6.44 -13.29 0.67
CA PRO A 80 5.66 -14.20 1.51
C PRO A 80 4.14 -14.09 1.25
N PHE A 81 3.72 -13.26 0.29
CA PHE A 81 2.34 -12.99 -0.07
C PHE A 81 2.19 -12.87 -1.60
N ARG A 82 0.96 -12.86 -2.06
CA ARG A 82 0.64 -12.69 -3.49
C ARG A 82 0.36 -11.23 -3.83
N VAL A 83 0.73 -10.85 -5.04
CA VAL A 83 0.51 -9.53 -5.64
C VAL A 83 -0.34 -9.74 -6.91
N PRO A 84 -1.30 -8.86 -7.24
CA PRO A 84 -2.12 -9.00 -8.43
C PRO A 84 -1.30 -9.22 -9.71
N SER A 85 -1.80 -10.05 -10.59
CA SER A 85 -1.16 -10.35 -11.87
C SER A 85 -2.15 -10.14 -13.01
N VAL A 86 -1.81 -9.21 -13.91
CA VAL A 86 -2.61 -8.90 -15.08
C VAL A 86 -2.50 -10.02 -16.10
N ALA A 87 -3.64 -10.49 -16.59
CA ALA A 87 -3.74 -11.53 -17.60
C ALA A 87 -4.09 -10.98 -18.99
N GLY A 88 -4.83 -9.87 -19.03
CA GLY A 88 -5.23 -9.25 -20.28
C GLY A 88 -5.84 -7.87 -20.07
N ALA A 89 -5.99 -7.13 -21.16
CA ALA A 89 -6.64 -5.82 -21.17
C ALA A 89 -7.37 -5.60 -22.47
N VAL A 90 -8.47 -4.85 -22.42
CA VAL A 90 -9.21 -4.41 -23.59
C VAL A 90 -9.57 -2.93 -23.45
N GLN A 91 -9.43 -2.18 -24.52
CA GLN A 91 -9.80 -0.77 -24.55
C GLN A 91 -11.21 -0.62 -25.13
N ILE A 92 -12.06 0.12 -24.41
CA ILE A 92 -13.38 0.52 -24.87
C ILE A 92 -13.43 2.04 -24.82
N ASP A 93 -13.60 2.68 -25.96
CA ASP A 93 -13.49 4.13 -26.11
C ASP A 93 -12.14 4.64 -25.56
N THR A 94 -12.18 5.47 -24.52
CA THR A 94 -11.00 6.05 -23.85
C THR A 94 -10.58 5.29 -22.61
N LEU A 95 -11.35 4.29 -22.16
CA LEU A 95 -11.13 3.59 -20.91
C LEU A 95 -10.64 2.15 -21.17
N ARG A 96 -9.69 1.70 -20.38
CA ARG A 96 -9.17 0.32 -20.43
C ARG A 96 -9.75 -0.52 -19.30
N THR A 97 -10.25 -1.70 -19.67
CA THR A 97 -10.68 -2.73 -18.74
C THR A 97 -9.58 -3.76 -18.61
N PHE A 98 -9.24 -4.14 -17.38
CA PHE A 98 -8.18 -5.09 -17.09
C PHE A 98 -8.75 -6.37 -16.50
N MET A 99 -8.05 -7.45 -16.79
CA MET A 99 -8.34 -8.78 -16.30
C MET A 99 -7.15 -9.31 -15.53
N TYR A 100 -7.42 -9.84 -14.33
CA TYR A 100 -6.43 -10.34 -13.40
C TYR A 100 -6.69 -11.80 -13.07
N HIS A 101 -5.65 -12.55 -12.74
CA HIS A 101 -5.83 -13.81 -12.03
C HIS A 101 -6.50 -13.55 -10.69
N GLN A 102 -7.58 -14.27 -10.37
CA GLN A 102 -8.21 -14.13 -9.05
C GLN A 102 -7.24 -14.57 -7.96
N MET A 103 -7.04 -13.70 -6.99
CA MET A 103 -6.21 -14.01 -5.82
C MET A 103 -7.03 -14.79 -4.78
N PRO A 104 -6.41 -15.69 -4.00
CA PRO A 104 -7.08 -16.34 -2.89
C PRO A 104 -7.33 -15.36 -1.75
N GLY A 105 -8.36 -15.65 -0.97
CA GLY A 105 -8.73 -14.85 0.20
C GLY A 105 -9.60 -13.64 -0.14
N PHE A 106 -10.04 -12.98 0.93
CA PHE A 106 -10.90 -11.80 0.87
C PHE A 106 -10.45 -10.80 1.93
N PRO A 107 -10.71 -9.50 1.72
CA PRO A 107 -10.59 -8.51 2.80
C PRO A 107 -11.55 -8.87 3.93
N VAL A 108 -11.14 -8.64 5.16
CA VAL A 108 -12.00 -8.76 6.33
C VAL A 108 -11.94 -7.42 7.08
N ASP A 109 -12.99 -7.12 7.82
CA ASP A 109 -13.06 -5.88 8.60
C ASP A 109 -12.02 -5.84 9.72
N LEU A 110 -11.69 -4.64 10.20
CA LEU A 110 -10.67 -4.41 11.22
C LEU A 110 -11.02 -5.12 12.53
N ASP A 111 -12.29 -5.14 12.93
CA ASP A 111 -12.74 -5.81 14.17
C ASP A 111 -12.45 -7.31 14.11
N THR A 112 -12.70 -7.93 12.97
CA THR A 112 -12.37 -9.34 12.74
C THR A 112 -10.86 -9.59 12.78
N ILE A 113 -10.05 -8.71 12.16
CA ILE A 113 -8.58 -8.84 12.17
C ILE A 113 -8.01 -8.68 13.58
N THR A 114 -8.55 -7.78 14.40
CA THR A 114 -8.09 -7.59 15.79
C THR A 114 -8.28 -8.82 16.67
N GLN A 115 -9.22 -9.69 16.30
CA GLN A 115 -9.49 -10.96 16.98
C GLN A 115 -8.76 -12.16 16.32
N ALA A 116 -7.96 -11.91 15.29
CA ALA A 116 -7.28 -12.96 14.54
C ALA A 116 -6.26 -13.73 15.39
N GLU A 117 -5.99 -14.96 14.97
CA GLU A 117 -4.96 -15.77 15.60
C GLU A 117 -3.55 -15.15 15.48
N ARG A 118 -2.70 -15.45 16.45
CA ARG A 118 -1.29 -14.97 16.49
C ARG A 118 -0.56 -15.18 15.15
N GLN A 119 -0.86 -16.26 14.44
CA GLN A 119 -0.22 -16.56 13.17
C GLN A 119 -0.63 -15.57 12.07
N THR A 120 -1.90 -15.18 12.02
CA THR A 120 -2.38 -14.16 11.09
C THR A 120 -1.72 -12.80 11.37
N ILE A 121 -1.62 -12.45 12.66
CA ILE A 121 -0.94 -11.22 13.10
C ILE A 121 0.55 -11.24 12.72
N ASP A 122 1.23 -12.37 12.89
CA ASP A 122 2.62 -12.55 12.46
C ASP A 122 2.76 -12.45 10.93
N ASP A 123 1.82 -13.00 10.16
CA ASP A 123 1.77 -12.86 8.71
C ASP A 123 1.64 -11.39 8.29
N ILE A 124 0.80 -10.59 8.97
CA ILE A 124 0.64 -9.15 8.69
C ILE A 124 1.97 -8.41 8.89
N GLY A 125 2.60 -8.56 10.04
CA GLY A 125 3.91 -7.95 10.31
C GLY A 125 4.98 -8.39 9.30
N ARG A 126 4.98 -9.67 8.90
CA ARG A 126 5.87 -10.23 7.88
C ARG A 126 5.62 -9.63 6.50
N ILE A 127 4.35 -9.41 6.13
CA ILE A 127 3.95 -8.78 4.86
C ILE A 127 4.47 -7.36 4.80
N ILE A 128 4.19 -6.53 5.81
CA ILE A 128 4.66 -5.13 5.85
C ILE A 128 6.20 -5.07 5.82
N ALA A 129 6.89 -5.94 6.58
CA ALA A 129 8.34 -6.02 6.53
C ALA A 129 8.88 -6.43 5.16
N ALA A 130 8.19 -7.32 4.44
CA ALA A 130 8.58 -7.71 3.08
C ALA A 130 8.36 -6.60 2.07
N ILE A 131 7.30 -5.79 2.21
CA ILE A 131 7.07 -4.58 1.41
C ILE A 131 8.21 -3.58 1.65
N HIS A 132 8.55 -3.28 2.90
CA HIS A 132 9.61 -2.33 3.25
C HIS A 132 11.03 -2.81 2.89
N LYS A 133 11.19 -4.08 2.54
CA LYS A 133 12.43 -4.67 2.03
C LYS A 133 12.46 -4.84 0.51
N LEU A 134 11.41 -4.42 -0.21
CA LEU A 134 11.43 -4.41 -1.67
C LEU A 134 12.59 -3.56 -2.18
N PRO A 135 13.23 -3.95 -3.29
CA PRO A 135 14.26 -3.13 -3.90
C PRO A 135 13.65 -1.84 -4.48
N SER A 136 14.38 -0.72 -4.39
CA SER A 136 13.96 0.58 -4.93
C SER A 136 13.60 0.53 -6.42
N SER A 137 14.16 -0.42 -7.15
CA SER A 137 13.89 -0.61 -8.57
C SER A 137 12.40 -0.87 -8.90
N VAL A 138 11.61 -1.35 -7.94
CA VAL A 138 10.14 -1.51 -8.13
C VAL A 138 9.48 -0.14 -8.29
N VAL A 139 9.92 0.85 -7.50
CA VAL A 139 9.44 2.24 -7.53
C VAL A 139 10.04 2.99 -8.73
N GLU A 140 11.36 2.86 -8.93
CA GLU A 140 12.10 3.53 -10.00
C GLU A 140 11.62 3.11 -11.40
N THR A 141 11.33 1.82 -11.61
CA THR A 141 10.84 1.31 -12.90
C THR A 141 9.46 1.88 -13.25
N ALA A 142 8.66 2.18 -12.25
CA ALA A 142 7.32 2.74 -12.43
C ALA A 142 7.30 4.30 -12.38
N ASP A 143 8.48 4.94 -12.31
CA ASP A 143 8.66 6.40 -12.22
C ASP A 143 7.81 7.03 -11.08
N LEU A 144 7.80 6.36 -9.92
CA LEU A 144 7.01 6.75 -8.77
C LEU A 144 7.81 7.64 -7.82
N PRO A 145 7.13 8.40 -6.95
CA PRO A 145 7.77 9.33 -6.04
C PRO A 145 8.75 8.69 -5.06
N SER A 146 9.77 9.48 -4.66
CA SER A 146 10.71 9.12 -3.59
C SER A 146 10.94 10.32 -2.69
N TYR A 147 10.68 10.17 -1.38
CA TYR A 147 10.76 11.24 -0.41
C TYR A 147 11.74 10.89 0.73
N GLY A 148 12.74 11.75 0.95
CA GLY A 148 13.56 11.69 2.14
C GLY A 148 12.83 12.21 3.38
N ALA A 149 13.30 11.86 4.58
CA ALA A 149 12.66 12.24 5.84
C ALA A 149 12.52 13.77 6.01
N GLU A 150 13.58 14.53 5.75
CA GLU A 150 13.55 15.99 5.87
C GLU A 150 12.67 16.64 4.79
N GLN A 151 12.67 16.09 3.58
CA GLN A 151 11.80 16.56 2.50
C GLN A 151 10.32 16.35 2.84
N LEU A 152 9.98 15.16 3.37
CA LEU A 152 8.62 14.87 3.82
C LEU A 152 8.20 15.80 4.96
N ARG A 153 9.05 15.97 5.97
CA ARG A 153 8.79 16.87 7.10
C ARG A 153 8.53 18.31 6.63
N ALA A 154 9.39 18.84 5.75
CA ALA A 154 9.24 20.19 5.21
C ALA A 154 7.93 20.35 4.41
N ARG A 155 7.53 19.32 3.64
CA ARG A 155 6.26 19.30 2.92
C ARG A 155 5.08 19.33 3.89
N LEU A 156 5.08 18.51 4.94
CA LEU A 156 4.00 18.45 5.92
C LEU A 156 3.87 19.76 6.71
N LEU A 157 4.99 20.42 7.03
CA LEU A 157 4.96 21.77 7.62
C LEU A 157 4.31 22.78 6.68
N SER A 158 4.63 22.76 5.40
CA SER A 158 3.99 23.63 4.41
C SER A 158 2.49 23.36 4.26
N GLU A 159 2.08 22.09 4.31
CA GLU A 159 0.67 21.69 4.31
C GLU A 159 -0.04 22.20 5.58
N LEU A 160 0.60 22.10 6.75
CA LEU A 160 0.09 22.63 8.02
C LEU A 160 -0.15 24.15 7.96
N ASP A 161 0.79 24.90 7.39
CA ASP A 161 0.64 26.34 7.19
C ASP A 161 -0.59 26.68 6.33
N GLN A 162 -0.80 25.93 5.25
CA GLN A 162 -1.96 26.10 4.38
C GLN A 162 -3.27 25.79 5.10
N MET A 163 -3.29 24.72 5.90
CA MET A 163 -4.45 24.35 6.73
C MET A 163 -4.76 25.44 7.77
N ALA A 164 -3.74 25.99 8.41
CA ALA A 164 -3.88 27.08 9.38
C ALA A 164 -4.49 28.35 8.75
N LEU A 165 -4.12 28.67 7.51
CA LEU A 165 -4.67 29.81 6.77
C LEU A 165 -6.17 29.71 6.51
N THR A 166 -6.75 28.51 6.48
CA THR A 166 -8.20 28.33 6.31
C THR A 166 -9.01 28.84 7.52
N GLY A 167 -8.39 28.91 8.70
CA GLY A 167 -9.05 29.23 9.97
C GLY A 167 -10.09 28.19 10.43
N LYS A 168 -10.10 27.01 9.81
CA LYS A 168 -11.09 25.93 10.04
C LYS A 168 -10.58 24.81 10.93
N VAL A 169 -9.27 24.71 11.13
CA VAL A 169 -8.63 23.71 12.01
C VAL A 169 -8.54 24.26 13.43
N PRO A 170 -8.95 23.49 14.47
CA PRO A 170 -8.81 23.91 15.87
C PRO A 170 -7.35 24.20 16.25
N SER A 171 -7.13 25.34 16.96
CA SER A 171 -5.77 25.77 17.37
C SER A 171 -5.02 24.75 18.25
N PRO A 172 -5.65 23.94 19.11
CA PRO A 172 -4.93 22.89 19.86
C PRO A 172 -4.29 21.86 18.93
N LEU A 173 -4.97 21.46 17.84
CA LEU A 173 -4.44 20.50 16.89
C LEU A 173 -3.28 21.09 16.06
N LEU A 174 -3.41 22.33 15.61
CA LEU A 174 -2.31 23.01 14.90
C LEU A 174 -1.03 23.03 15.72
N ARG A 175 -1.12 23.40 17.02
CA ARG A 175 0.04 23.41 17.92
C ARG A 175 0.60 22.02 18.19
N ARG A 176 -0.29 21.02 18.33
CA ARG A 176 0.10 19.62 18.55
C ARG A 176 0.89 19.07 17.37
N TRP A 177 0.41 19.32 16.15
CA TRP A 177 1.08 18.84 14.93
C TRP A 177 2.37 19.62 14.66
N GLU A 178 2.38 20.96 14.85
CA GLU A 178 3.59 21.78 14.75
C GLU A 178 4.68 21.24 15.69
N HIS A 179 4.34 20.99 16.96
CA HIS A 179 5.26 20.40 17.93
C HIS A 179 5.83 19.05 17.46
N ALA A 180 5.00 18.16 16.94
CA ALA A 180 5.44 16.88 16.41
C ALA A 180 6.35 17.02 15.17
N PHE A 181 6.07 17.99 14.29
CA PHE A 181 6.95 18.27 13.15
C PHE A 181 8.28 18.91 13.57
N GLU A 182 8.34 19.62 14.68
CA GLU A 182 9.57 20.22 15.22
C GLU A 182 10.45 19.20 15.96
N GLU A 183 9.88 18.12 16.46
CA GLU A 183 10.60 17.06 17.18
C GLU A 183 11.51 16.27 16.22
N ARG A 184 12.74 16.73 16.03
CA ARG A 184 13.67 16.19 15.02
C ARG A 184 13.92 14.68 15.12
N GLN A 185 13.84 14.10 16.30
CA GLN A 185 14.08 12.67 16.50
C GLN A 185 13.02 11.82 15.79
N MET A 186 11.79 12.31 15.67
CA MET A 186 10.74 11.63 14.92
C MET A 186 11.06 11.52 13.42
N TRP A 187 11.89 12.39 12.89
CA TRP A 187 12.15 12.53 11.45
C TRP A 187 13.53 12.02 11.03
N THR A 188 14.07 11.03 11.77
CA THR A 188 15.34 10.39 11.47
C THR A 188 15.18 9.00 10.85
N PHE A 189 14.00 8.64 10.41
CA PHE A 189 13.73 7.34 9.80
C PHE A 189 14.50 7.15 8.48
N VAL A 190 14.76 5.89 8.15
CA VAL A 190 15.32 5.49 6.86
C VAL A 190 14.17 5.30 5.86
N PRO A 191 14.10 6.08 4.76
CA PRO A 191 13.08 5.91 3.74
C PRO A 191 13.11 4.49 3.16
N ARG A 192 11.93 3.91 2.96
CA ARG A 192 11.76 2.55 2.41
C ARG A 192 10.69 2.54 1.34
N VAL A 193 10.63 1.48 0.56
CA VAL A 193 9.45 1.21 -0.26
C VAL A 193 8.28 0.99 0.68
N VAL A 194 7.19 1.71 0.47
CA VAL A 194 5.95 1.59 1.25
C VAL A 194 4.79 1.36 0.31
N HIS A 195 3.81 0.58 0.75
CA HIS A 195 2.56 0.39 0.02
C HIS A 195 1.82 1.73 -0.16
N GLY A 196 1.86 2.56 0.88
CA GLY A 196 1.35 3.93 0.88
C GLY A 196 -0.13 4.06 1.24
N ASP A 197 -0.90 2.98 1.05
CA ASP A 197 -2.33 2.89 1.38
C ASP A 197 -2.67 1.50 1.96
N PHE A 198 -1.79 0.99 2.84
CA PHE A 198 -1.96 -0.32 3.47
C PHE A 198 -3.00 -0.27 4.57
N ASP A 199 -4.00 -1.17 4.47
CA ASP A 199 -5.04 -1.36 5.48
C ASP A 199 -5.67 -2.76 5.40
N GLU A 200 -6.74 -2.99 6.20
CA GLU A 200 -7.53 -4.20 6.19
C GLU A 200 -8.18 -4.50 4.84
N THR A 201 -8.53 -3.47 4.05
CA THR A 201 -9.18 -3.65 2.75
C THR A 201 -8.22 -4.06 1.65
N SER A 202 -6.94 -3.72 1.78
CA SER A 202 -5.87 -4.11 0.87
C SER A 202 -5.31 -5.50 1.18
N LEU A 203 -5.58 -6.03 2.38
CA LEU A 203 -5.06 -7.30 2.88
C LEU A 203 -6.05 -8.44 2.60
N LEU A 204 -5.56 -9.54 2.01
CA LEU A 204 -6.38 -10.73 1.72
C LEU A 204 -6.11 -11.83 2.75
N ILE A 205 -7.17 -12.28 3.40
CA ILE A 205 -7.13 -13.38 4.37
C ILE A 205 -7.76 -14.63 3.74
N ASP A 206 -7.06 -15.76 3.79
CA ASP A 206 -7.56 -17.08 3.42
C ASP A 206 -7.25 -18.06 4.54
N ARG A 207 -8.30 -18.68 5.10
CA ARG A 207 -8.18 -19.69 6.17
C ARG A 207 -7.23 -19.25 7.30
N GLU A 208 -7.52 -18.09 7.85
CA GLU A 208 -6.76 -17.51 8.98
C GLU A 208 -5.28 -17.20 8.67
N ARG A 209 -4.95 -17.00 7.40
CA ARG A 209 -3.61 -16.60 6.96
C ARG A 209 -3.71 -15.36 6.09
N ALA A 210 -2.84 -14.42 6.32
CA ALA A 210 -2.68 -13.28 5.42
C ALA A 210 -1.86 -13.74 4.19
N VAL A 211 -2.49 -13.74 3.00
CA VAL A 211 -1.95 -14.40 1.81
C VAL A 211 -1.69 -13.49 0.63
N GLY A 212 -2.21 -12.26 0.65
CA GLY A 212 -2.09 -11.35 -0.49
C GLY A 212 -2.30 -9.90 -0.13
N VAL A 213 -1.82 -9.01 -0.99
CA VAL A 213 -2.00 -7.55 -0.88
C VAL A 213 -2.43 -7.00 -2.24
N THR A 214 -3.41 -6.10 -2.22
CA THR A 214 -4.01 -5.42 -3.38
C THR A 214 -3.86 -3.90 -3.25
N ALA A 215 -4.38 -3.12 -4.19
CA ALA A 215 -4.44 -1.64 -4.15
C ALA A 215 -3.06 -0.95 -4.15
N TRP A 216 -2.20 -1.31 -5.09
CA TRP A 216 -0.80 -0.85 -5.18
C TRP A 216 -0.61 0.54 -5.80
N THR A 217 -1.66 1.34 -5.94
CA THR A 217 -1.61 2.64 -6.65
C THR A 217 -0.66 3.65 -5.99
N ASP A 218 -0.55 3.61 -4.65
CA ASP A 218 0.18 4.60 -3.85
C ASP A 218 1.61 4.15 -3.47
N LEU A 219 2.14 3.11 -4.13
CA LEU A 219 3.51 2.64 -3.90
C LEU A 219 4.51 3.78 -4.13
N HIS A 220 5.39 4.00 -3.17
CA HIS A 220 6.47 4.99 -3.28
C HIS A 220 7.63 4.67 -2.33
N ILE A 221 8.71 5.44 -2.41
CA ILE A 221 9.74 5.44 -1.36
C ILE A 221 9.44 6.58 -0.39
N GLY A 222 9.27 6.26 0.89
CA GLY A 222 8.90 7.25 1.89
C GLY A 222 9.02 6.76 3.32
N ASP A 223 8.16 7.31 4.18
CA ASP A 223 8.10 6.98 5.60
C ASP A 223 7.42 5.61 5.83
N PRO A 224 8.13 4.63 6.43
CA PRO A 224 7.54 3.35 6.80
C PRO A 224 6.28 3.45 7.68
N ALA A 225 6.14 4.52 8.46
CA ALA A 225 4.97 4.76 9.30
C ALA A 225 3.66 4.84 8.50
N ARG A 226 3.75 5.12 7.19
CA ARG A 226 2.59 5.22 6.30
C ARG A 226 1.75 3.93 6.29
N ASP A 227 2.41 2.76 6.29
CA ASP A 227 1.74 1.47 6.24
C ASP A 227 1.22 0.99 7.63
N PHE A 228 1.30 1.84 8.65
CA PHE A 228 0.78 1.58 10.00
C PHE A 228 -0.35 2.53 10.42
N ILE A 229 -0.76 3.46 9.55
CA ILE A 229 -1.80 4.47 9.88
C ILE A 229 -3.11 3.78 10.30
N TRP A 230 -3.49 2.71 9.63
CA TRP A 230 -4.71 1.95 9.90
C TRP A 230 -4.77 1.36 11.32
N LEU A 231 -3.60 1.09 11.93
CA LEU A 231 -3.54 0.63 13.31
C LEU A 231 -3.97 1.69 14.33
N ALA A 232 -3.99 2.97 13.93
CA ALA A 232 -4.52 4.04 14.79
C ALA A 232 -6.05 3.99 14.90
N SER A 233 -6.73 3.23 14.03
CA SER A 233 -8.18 3.08 14.02
C SER A 233 -8.69 1.96 14.93
N THR A 234 -7.82 1.23 15.60
CA THR A 234 -8.22 0.18 16.53
C THR A 234 -7.88 0.54 17.97
N ASP A 235 -8.77 0.23 18.89
CA ASP A 235 -8.57 0.40 20.33
C ASP A 235 -7.76 -0.74 20.96
N SER A 236 -7.55 -1.84 20.22
CA SER A 236 -6.78 -2.99 20.71
C SER A 236 -5.29 -2.69 20.75
N ILE A 237 -4.78 -2.33 21.93
CA ILE A 237 -3.36 -2.11 22.19
C ILE A 237 -2.58 -3.40 21.90
N GLU A 238 -3.09 -4.55 22.36
CA GLU A 238 -2.46 -5.85 22.18
C GLU A 238 -2.26 -6.19 20.70
N PHE A 239 -3.25 -5.90 19.86
CA PHE A 239 -3.16 -6.13 18.43
C PHE A 239 -2.09 -5.24 17.79
N ARG A 240 -2.09 -3.94 18.09
CA ARG A 240 -1.07 -2.99 17.60
C ARG A 240 0.34 -3.44 17.95
N GLU A 241 0.56 -3.74 19.25
CA GLU A 241 1.87 -4.20 19.74
C GLU A 241 2.31 -5.52 19.09
N ALA A 242 1.37 -6.44 18.88
CA ALA A 242 1.66 -7.72 18.24
C ALA A 242 2.05 -7.55 16.76
N VAL A 243 1.38 -6.69 16.01
CA VAL A 243 1.72 -6.39 14.60
C VAL A 243 3.10 -5.73 14.52
N ILE A 244 3.36 -4.69 15.32
CA ILE A 244 4.66 -3.99 15.33
C ILE A 244 5.80 -4.93 15.78
N SER A 245 5.57 -5.75 16.79
CA SER A 245 6.57 -6.73 17.23
C SER A 245 6.87 -7.76 16.14
N ALA A 246 5.84 -8.21 15.42
CA ALA A 246 6.01 -9.10 14.26
C ALA A 246 6.80 -8.40 13.15
N TYR A 247 6.44 -7.18 12.81
CA TYR A 247 7.16 -6.36 11.83
C TYR A 247 8.65 -6.25 12.17
N HIS A 248 8.99 -5.83 13.41
CA HIS A 248 10.38 -5.69 13.85
C HIS A 248 11.15 -7.01 13.76
N ARG A 249 10.55 -8.14 14.18
CA ARG A 249 11.17 -9.46 14.02
C ARG A 249 11.49 -9.79 12.57
N HIS A 250 10.57 -9.49 11.66
CA HIS A 250 10.72 -9.79 10.23
C HIS A 250 11.55 -8.76 9.46
N MET A 251 11.81 -7.58 10.04
CA MET A 251 12.76 -6.62 9.45
C MET A 251 14.21 -7.11 9.53
N ASP A 252 14.53 -7.94 10.53
CA ASP A 252 15.88 -8.51 10.70
C ASP A 252 16.97 -7.43 10.78
N VAL A 253 16.70 -6.38 11.54
CA VAL A 253 17.64 -5.28 11.83
C VAL A 253 18.07 -5.32 13.29
N ALA A 254 19.25 -4.79 13.59
CA ALA A 254 19.73 -4.71 14.96
C ALA A 254 18.81 -3.82 15.84
N ALA A 255 18.73 -4.09 17.12
CA ALA A 255 17.81 -3.40 18.03
C ALA A 255 18.04 -1.87 18.08
N ASP A 256 19.26 -1.41 17.89
CA ASP A 256 19.65 0.00 17.81
C ASP A 256 19.29 0.67 16.47
N GLN A 257 18.84 -0.11 15.49
CA GLN A 257 18.38 0.35 14.18
C GLN A 257 16.85 0.32 14.05
N LEU A 258 16.14 -0.10 15.10
CA LEU A 258 14.69 -0.07 15.11
C LEU A 258 14.17 1.37 15.12
N ASP A 259 13.15 1.62 14.35
CA ASP A 259 12.47 2.90 14.32
C ASP A 259 11.45 2.99 15.47
N LEU A 260 11.89 3.53 16.59
CA LEU A 260 11.08 3.67 17.80
C LEU A 260 9.95 4.70 17.69
N HIS A 261 9.99 5.55 16.66
CA HIS A 261 9.00 6.60 16.44
C HIS A 261 7.96 6.26 15.36
N ILE A 262 8.03 5.06 14.79
CA ILE A 262 7.16 4.66 13.67
C ILE A 262 5.67 4.81 14.01
N MET A 263 5.23 4.36 15.18
CA MET A 263 3.82 4.47 15.61
C MET A 263 3.41 5.90 15.96
N ARG A 264 4.35 6.73 16.46
CA ARG A 264 4.06 8.15 16.70
C ARG A 264 3.81 8.88 15.40
N ARG A 265 4.60 8.60 14.35
CA ARG A 265 4.38 9.17 13.03
C ARG A 265 3.12 8.61 12.35
N ALA A 266 2.79 7.33 12.55
CA ALA A 266 1.54 6.77 12.07
C ALA A 266 0.33 7.45 12.72
N ALA A 267 0.35 7.66 14.04
CA ALA A 267 -0.69 8.40 14.75
C ALA A 267 -0.80 9.86 14.28
N LEU A 268 0.33 10.55 14.10
CA LEU A 268 0.36 11.90 13.54
C LEU A 268 -0.27 11.93 12.14
N ALA A 269 0.09 10.98 11.29
CA ALA A 269 -0.45 10.90 9.93
C ALA A 269 -1.95 10.61 9.92
N ALA A 270 -2.44 9.79 10.87
CA ALA A 270 -3.85 9.54 11.08
C ALA A 270 -4.60 10.83 11.46
N GLU A 271 -4.16 11.53 12.50
CA GLU A 271 -4.77 12.81 12.89
C GLU A 271 -4.72 13.84 11.75
N PHE A 272 -3.58 13.93 11.05
CA PHE A 272 -3.36 14.89 9.98
C PHE A 272 -4.21 14.60 8.74
N SER A 273 -4.65 13.34 8.54
CA SER A 273 -5.54 12.96 7.43
C SER A 273 -6.92 13.62 7.52
N LEU A 274 -7.41 13.92 8.74
CA LEU A 274 -8.65 14.67 8.94
C LEU A 274 -8.54 16.10 8.38
N ALA A 275 -7.39 16.73 8.58
CA ALA A 275 -7.17 18.06 8.02
C ALA A 275 -6.97 18.02 6.49
N LYS A 276 -6.41 16.94 5.96
CA LYS A 276 -6.38 16.72 4.50
C LYS A 276 -7.78 16.55 3.92
N TYR A 277 -8.64 15.81 4.61
CA TYR A 277 -10.05 15.67 4.25
C TYR A 277 -10.78 17.03 4.27
N LEU A 278 -10.51 17.88 5.28
CA LEU A 278 -11.00 19.27 5.27
C LEU A 278 -10.51 20.02 4.02
N MET A 279 -9.22 19.90 3.68
CA MET A 279 -8.66 20.60 2.53
C MET A 279 -9.24 20.13 1.20
N SER A 280 -9.56 18.85 1.04
CA SER A 280 -10.24 18.35 -0.16
C SER A 280 -11.60 19.02 -0.33
N GLY A 281 -12.41 19.10 0.75
CA GLY A 281 -13.67 19.84 0.72
C GLY A 281 -13.52 21.33 0.39
N VAL A 282 -12.48 21.98 0.92
CA VAL A 282 -12.17 23.39 0.61
C VAL A 282 -11.82 23.56 -0.87
N HIS A 283 -10.96 22.70 -1.43
CA HIS A 283 -10.55 22.77 -2.84
C HIS A 283 -11.71 22.45 -3.79
N ALA A 284 -12.53 21.46 -3.45
CA ALA A 284 -13.73 21.10 -4.23
C ALA A 284 -14.89 22.11 -4.05
N SER A 285 -14.77 23.07 -3.10
CA SER A 285 -15.87 23.95 -2.68
C SER A 285 -17.11 23.17 -2.23
N ASP A 286 -16.89 22.02 -1.58
CA ASP A 286 -17.94 21.16 -1.02
C ASP A 286 -18.15 21.50 0.46
N GLU A 287 -19.23 22.24 0.74
CA GLU A 287 -19.56 22.67 2.11
C GLU A 287 -19.96 21.50 3.02
N GLN A 288 -20.43 20.38 2.46
CA GLN A 288 -20.79 19.19 3.24
C GLN A 288 -19.54 18.50 3.77
N ILE A 289 -18.54 18.26 2.91
CA ILE A 289 -17.25 17.70 3.32
C ILE A 289 -16.56 18.61 4.34
N VAL A 290 -16.59 19.91 4.10
CA VAL A 290 -16.00 20.89 5.03
C VAL A 290 -16.67 20.82 6.42
N ALA A 291 -18.01 20.75 6.48
CA ALA A 291 -18.73 20.70 7.75
C ALA A 291 -18.48 19.38 8.51
N GLU A 292 -18.45 18.26 7.79
CA GLU A 292 -18.15 16.94 8.35
C GLU A 292 -16.73 16.90 8.91
N ALA A 293 -15.73 17.32 8.13
CA ALA A 293 -14.34 17.37 8.57
C ALA A 293 -14.13 18.29 9.77
N GLN A 294 -14.84 19.45 9.83
CA GLN A 294 -14.79 20.34 11.00
C GLN A 294 -15.35 19.69 12.26
N THR A 295 -16.41 18.88 12.14
CA THR A 295 -16.96 18.12 13.25
C THR A 295 -15.95 17.12 13.78
N MET A 296 -15.36 16.31 12.91
CA MET A 296 -14.34 15.32 13.27
C MET A 296 -13.10 15.96 13.91
N LEU A 297 -12.65 17.10 13.38
CA LEU A 297 -11.52 17.85 13.95
C LEU A 297 -11.86 18.46 15.32
N ALA A 298 -13.11 18.86 15.55
CA ALA A 298 -13.54 19.37 16.85
C ALA A 298 -13.60 18.24 17.90
N GLU A 299 -14.07 17.07 17.52
CA GLU A 299 -14.06 15.86 18.37
C GLU A 299 -12.63 15.48 18.74
N LEU A 300 -11.73 15.35 17.75
CA LEU A 300 -10.33 15.09 18.01
C LEU A 300 -9.69 16.14 18.93
N ALA A 301 -9.99 17.42 18.76
CA ALA A 301 -9.48 18.48 19.61
C ALA A 301 -9.96 18.32 21.06
N SER A 302 -11.23 17.94 21.27
CA SER A 302 -11.79 17.67 22.58
C SER A 302 -11.10 16.48 23.26
N ASP A 303 -10.86 15.39 22.53
CA ASP A 303 -10.18 14.21 23.05
C ASP A 303 -8.73 14.53 23.46
N VAL A 304 -8.01 15.26 22.61
CA VAL A 304 -6.65 15.75 22.91
C VAL A 304 -6.61 16.60 24.16
N GLU A 305 -7.60 17.51 24.35
CA GLU A 305 -7.66 18.34 25.54
C GLU A 305 -7.96 17.54 26.80
N GLN A 306 -8.84 16.52 26.73
CA GLN A 306 -9.19 15.64 27.83
C GLN A 306 -8.03 14.75 28.26
N THR A 307 -7.26 14.26 27.32
CA THR A 307 -6.07 13.42 27.57
C THR A 307 -4.83 14.21 27.98
N GLY A 308 -4.89 15.55 27.91
CA GLY A 308 -3.83 16.47 28.38
C GLY A 308 -2.59 16.51 27.48
N GLY A 309 -2.69 16.07 26.23
CA GLY A 309 -1.51 15.77 25.43
C GLY A 309 -1.19 16.74 24.29
N GLN A 310 -0.01 17.36 24.32
CA GLN A 310 0.65 17.87 23.13
C GLN A 310 1.45 16.76 22.41
N ASP A 311 1.81 15.71 23.13
CA ASP A 311 2.63 14.63 22.62
C ASP A 311 1.78 13.60 21.87
N ILE A 312 2.10 13.38 20.61
CA ILE A 312 1.40 12.41 19.77
C ILE A 312 1.96 11.02 20.03
N GLY A 313 1.06 10.05 20.20
CA GLY A 313 1.40 8.64 20.21
C GLY A 313 2.20 8.16 21.43
N GLN A 314 2.26 8.91 22.54
CA GLN A 314 2.90 8.44 23.77
C GLN A 314 2.25 7.17 24.36
N HIS A 315 0.97 6.94 24.04
CA HIS A 315 0.21 5.79 24.49
C HIS A 315 0.12 4.66 23.45
N PHE A 316 0.71 4.86 22.27
CA PHE A 316 0.57 3.86 21.20
C PHE A 316 1.59 2.74 21.27
N TRP A 317 2.77 2.96 21.82
CA TRP A 317 3.76 1.93 21.99
C TRP A 317 4.90 2.40 22.92
N GLU A 318 5.01 1.79 24.08
CA GLU A 318 6.25 1.79 24.84
C GLU A 318 6.97 0.46 24.52
N PRO A 319 8.27 0.49 24.15
CA PRO A 319 9.01 -0.75 24.06
C PRO A 319 8.90 -1.43 25.42
N SER A 320 8.06 -2.43 25.56
CA SER A 320 8.15 -3.34 26.70
C SER A 320 9.60 -3.74 26.75
N ALA A 321 10.29 -3.35 27.81
CA ALA A 321 11.65 -3.79 28.04
C ALA A 321 11.66 -5.27 27.71
N MET A 322 12.41 -5.67 26.68
CA MET A 322 12.52 -7.06 26.26
C MET A 322 12.85 -7.81 27.53
N SER A 323 11.84 -8.41 28.16
CA SER A 323 12.04 -9.29 29.25
C SER A 323 12.94 -10.39 28.71
N GLU A 324 14.20 -10.36 29.06
CA GLU A 324 15.06 -11.50 28.84
C GLU A 324 14.25 -12.72 29.27
N PRO A 325 14.19 -13.80 28.50
CA PRO A 325 13.51 -14.99 28.93
C PRO A 325 14.16 -15.37 30.29
N VAL A 326 13.38 -15.22 31.34
CA VAL A 326 13.73 -15.81 32.63
C VAL A 326 13.75 -17.31 32.37
N PHE A 327 14.92 -17.83 32.12
CA PHE A 327 15.14 -19.25 32.26
C PHE A 327 14.94 -19.52 33.78
N GLU A 328 13.74 -19.92 34.15
CA GLU A 328 13.53 -20.62 35.39
C GLU A 328 14.40 -21.87 35.34
N SER A 329 15.56 -21.75 35.91
CA SER A 329 16.37 -22.89 36.25
C SER A 329 15.72 -23.56 37.48
N ASP A 330 14.79 -24.48 37.25
CA ASP A 330 14.41 -25.50 38.18
C ASP A 330 15.66 -26.36 38.44
N HIS A 331 16.43 -25.95 39.42
CA HIS A 331 17.42 -26.80 40.08
C HIS A 331 17.09 -26.86 41.53
N ASP A 332 16.12 -27.71 41.87
CA ASP A 332 16.16 -28.46 43.13
C ASP A 332 17.36 -29.41 43.07
N ILE A 333 18.48 -28.97 43.58
CA ILE A 333 19.61 -29.88 43.88
C ILE A 333 19.47 -30.30 45.33
N ALA A 334 18.99 -31.53 45.49
CA ALA A 334 19.15 -32.28 46.70
C ALA A 334 20.64 -32.48 47.00
N ASP A 335 21.00 -32.22 48.28
CA ASP A 335 22.25 -32.59 48.90
C ASP A 335 22.62 -34.04 48.61
N ASP A 336 23.81 -34.30 48.07
CA ASP A 336 24.51 -35.58 48.17
C ASP A 336 26.03 -35.37 48.07
N PRO A 337 26.85 -36.23 48.77
CA PRO A 337 28.13 -35.89 49.39
C PRO A 337 29.32 -36.02 48.45
N GLU A 338 30.41 -35.33 48.80
CA GLU A 338 31.70 -35.32 48.11
C GLU A 338 32.22 -36.71 47.72
N PRO A 339 32.79 -36.87 46.52
CA PRO A 339 33.80 -37.90 46.29
C PRO A 339 35.14 -37.30 45.87
N GLY A 340 36.11 -37.93 46.47
CA GLY A 340 37.53 -37.82 46.36
C GLY A 340 38.18 -37.46 45.02
N THR A 341 39.32 -36.83 45.24
CA THR A 341 40.41 -36.58 44.31
C THR A 341 40.70 -37.73 43.37
N ALA A 342 40.57 -37.45 42.05
CA ALA A 342 41.19 -38.25 40.99
C ALA A 342 41.86 -37.32 39.99
N GLU A 343 43.13 -37.61 39.69
CA GLU A 343 44.06 -36.94 38.81
C GLU A 343 43.51 -36.78 37.38
N ALA A 344 43.77 -35.59 36.85
CA ALA A 344 43.52 -35.29 35.41
C ALA A 344 44.59 -35.92 34.52
N PRO A 345 44.21 -36.51 33.39
CA PRO A 345 45.18 -36.91 32.38
C PRO A 345 45.61 -35.68 31.53
N SER A 346 46.93 -35.53 31.46
CA SER A 346 47.66 -34.56 30.64
C SER A 346 47.54 -34.89 29.18
N PHE A 347 47.14 -33.91 28.37
CA PHE A 347 47.28 -33.93 26.89
C PHE A 347 48.62 -33.29 26.49
N PRO A 348 49.30 -33.83 25.48
CA PRO A 348 50.59 -33.27 25.02
C PRO A 348 50.36 -32.03 24.12
N GLU A 349 51.26 -31.04 24.32
CA GLU A 349 51.37 -29.86 23.49
C GLU A 349 51.82 -30.22 22.03
N PRO A 350 51.35 -29.53 21.00
CA PRO A 350 51.94 -29.64 19.69
C PRO A 350 53.17 -28.75 19.54
N ALA A 351 54.18 -29.35 18.99
CA ALA A 351 55.52 -28.78 18.77
C ALA A 351 55.54 -27.61 17.79
N THR A 352 56.22 -26.58 18.24
CA THR A 352 56.70 -25.46 17.42
C THR A 352 57.87 -25.94 16.55
N THR A 353 57.76 -25.80 15.22
CA THR A 353 58.94 -25.65 14.36
C THR A 353 58.57 -24.92 13.04
N ALA A 354 59.34 -23.92 12.81
CA ALA A 354 60.09 -23.52 11.63
C ALA A 354 59.64 -22.20 10.94
N ASP A 355 60.66 -21.41 10.85
CA ASP A 355 60.84 -20.05 10.36
C ASP A 355 60.44 -19.76 8.93
N PRO A 356 60.45 -18.48 8.56
CA PRO A 356 59.90 -17.98 7.29
C PRO A 356 60.93 -18.01 6.18
N VAL A 357 60.46 -18.39 5.01
CA VAL A 357 61.24 -18.21 3.76
C VAL A 357 60.78 -16.92 3.07
N SER A 358 61.72 -15.99 3.04
CA SER A 358 61.70 -14.83 2.13
C SER A 358 61.74 -15.29 0.68
N ALA A 359 60.91 -14.75 -0.15
CA ALA A 359 61.11 -14.76 -1.58
C ALA A 359 60.94 -13.34 -2.13
N ASP A 360 61.99 -12.88 -2.71
CA ASP A 360 62.26 -11.60 -3.32
C ASP A 360 61.28 -11.22 -4.42
N ILE A 361 60.96 -9.93 -4.46
CA ILE A 361 60.36 -9.20 -5.57
C ILE A 361 61.49 -8.48 -6.29
N PRO A 362 61.69 -8.60 -7.57
CA PRO A 362 62.49 -7.61 -8.33
C PRO A 362 61.56 -6.46 -8.78
N ALA A 363 62.00 -5.27 -8.42
CA ALA A 363 61.59 -4.02 -9.01
C ALA A 363 62.24 -3.89 -10.42
N ASP A 364 61.47 -3.36 -11.35
CA ASP A 364 62.03 -2.67 -12.50
C ASP A 364 61.42 -1.28 -12.60
N GLU A 365 62.32 -0.33 -12.51
CA GLU A 365 62.18 1.09 -12.79
C GLU A 365 62.20 1.31 -14.30
N ASP A 366 61.55 2.33 -14.74
CA ASP A 366 62.00 3.41 -15.63
C ASP A 366 60.79 3.93 -16.40
N ASP A 367 60.61 5.10 -16.46
CA ASP A 367 61.18 6.43 -16.59
C ASP A 367 60.37 7.23 -17.62
N SER A 368 60.12 8.42 -17.20
CA SER A 368 60.10 9.68 -17.95
C SER A 368 59.00 10.00 -18.96
N THR A 369 58.56 11.13 -18.72
CA THR A 369 58.45 12.46 -19.39
C THR A 369 57.04 12.77 -19.86
N ALA A 370 56.38 13.74 -19.28
CA ALA A 370 56.47 15.20 -19.37
C ALA A 370 55.87 15.79 -20.67
N GLU A 371 55.09 16.81 -20.43
CA GLU A 371 54.72 17.96 -21.31
C GLU A 371 53.63 17.66 -22.38
N ASP A 372 52.67 18.48 -22.66
CA ASP A 372 52.50 19.91 -22.51
C ASP A 372 51.04 20.29 -22.90
N ALA A 373 50.59 21.30 -22.26
CA ALA A 373 49.69 22.39 -22.51
C ALA A 373 48.87 22.50 -23.81
N SER A 374 47.80 23.17 -23.61
CA SER A 374 47.11 24.20 -24.43
C SER A 374 45.75 23.77 -24.97
N GLU A 375 44.76 24.42 -24.48
CA GLU A 375 44.15 25.71 -24.81
C GLU A 375 42.97 25.60 -25.78
N VAL A 376 41.78 25.97 -25.21
CA VAL A 376 40.81 26.93 -25.74
C VAL A 376 40.27 26.72 -27.15
N GLN A 377 38.96 26.57 -27.24
CA GLN A 377 38.10 27.53 -27.97
C GLN A 377 36.63 27.04 -28.04
N GLU A 378 35.76 27.75 -27.38
CA GLU A 378 34.43 28.08 -27.97
C GLU A 378 34.67 29.03 -29.13
N PRO A 379 33.79 29.01 -30.15
CA PRO A 379 32.83 30.07 -30.20
C PRO A 379 31.50 29.81 -30.99
N VAL A 380 30.52 30.59 -30.65
CA VAL A 380 29.68 31.52 -31.45
C VAL A 380 28.43 30.96 -32.16
N THR A 381 27.32 31.36 -31.56
CA THR A 381 26.09 31.96 -32.11
C THR A 381 25.84 31.92 -33.62
N GLY A 382 24.65 31.50 -34.00
CA GLY A 382 24.06 31.74 -35.31
C GLY A 382 22.54 31.69 -35.23
N GLN A 383 21.92 32.86 -35.12
CA GLN A 383 20.51 33.13 -35.45
C GLN A 383 20.30 33.09 -36.96
N ALA A 384 19.11 32.61 -37.38
CA ALA A 384 18.32 33.17 -38.48
C ALA A 384 17.12 32.25 -38.73
N GLU A 385 15.95 32.74 -38.46
CA GLU A 385 14.95 33.32 -39.32
C GLU A 385 13.94 32.34 -39.89
N ASN A 386 12.71 32.56 -39.46
CA ASN A 386 11.44 32.16 -40.03
C ASN A 386 11.23 32.85 -41.41
N PRO A 387 10.52 32.28 -42.38
CA PRO A 387 9.27 32.96 -42.70
C PRO A 387 8.05 32.05 -42.98
N SER A 388 6.96 32.60 -42.53
CA SER A 388 5.56 32.41 -42.90
C SER A 388 5.31 32.19 -44.41
N GLN A 389 4.31 31.39 -44.74
CA GLN A 389 3.25 31.70 -45.70
C GLN A 389 2.19 30.58 -45.75
N ASP A 390 0.97 30.87 -45.29
CA ASP A 390 -0.30 30.48 -45.91
C ASP A 390 -0.49 31.29 -47.20
N PRO A 391 -1.38 30.97 -48.18
CA PRO A 391 -2.78 30.59 -48.00
C PRO A 391 -3.42 29.68 -49.09
N GLU A 392 -4.76 29.58 -48.95
CA GLU A 392 -5.84 29.35 -49.95
C GLU A 392 -6.44 27.96 -50.12
N SER A 393 -7.61 27.83 -49.59
CA SER A 393 -8.96 27.50 -50.05
C SER A 393 -9.12 27.04 -51.48
N VAL A 394 -9.83 25.91 -51.70
CA VAL A 394 -10.83 25.72 -52.76
C VAL A 394 -11.93 24.75 -52.30
N GLU A 395 -13.14 25.22 -52.31
CA GLU A 395 -14.42 24.52 -52.31
C GLU A 395 -14.63 23.70 -53.61
N ASN A 396 -15.43 22.62 -53.49
CA ASN A 396 -16.56 22.23 -54.36
C ASN A 396 -17.00 20.82 -53.94
N ASP A 397 -18.18 20.60 -53.44
CA ASP A 397 -19.55 20.57 -53.96
C ASP A 397 -19.81 19.48 -54.99
N GLU A 398 -20.84 18.75 -54.74
CA GLU A 398 -21.84 18.04 -55.52
C GLU A 398 -22.15 16.59 -55.10
N THR A 399 -23.28 16.51 -54.41
CA THR A 399 -24.45 15.63 -54.55
C THR A 399 -24.42 14.56 -55.67
N MET A 400 -24.87 13.34 -55.34
CA MET A 400 -26.07 12.74 -55.97
C MET A 400 -26.48 11.39 -55.33
N GLU A 401 -27.78 11.28 -55.21
CA GLU A 401 -28.65 10.15 -54.86
C GLU A 401 -28.53 8.94 -55.79
N SER A 402 -28.88 7.74 -55.30
CA SER A 402 -30.01 6.90 -55.70
C SER A 402 -29.82 5.48 -55.24
N GLU A 403 -30.71 4.97 -54.42
CA GLU A 403 -31.86 4.06 -54.63
C GLU A 403 -31.59 2.63 -55.15
N HIS A 404 -32.28 1.70 -54.46
CA HIS A 404 -32.76 0.35 -54.80
C HIS A 404 -31.74 -0.79 -54.73
N GLY A 405 -31.97 -1.90 -54.10
CA GLY A 405 -33.18 -2.63 -53.73
C GLY A 405 -32.86 -4.11 -53.58
N SER A 406 -33.68 -4.81 -52.82
CA SER A 406 -34.05 -6.22 -52.84
C SER A 406 -33.20 -7.27 -52.14
N GLU A 407 -33.76 -7.76 -51.05
CA GLU A 407 -34.11 -9.16 -50.74
C GLU A 407 -33.15 -10.29 -51.19
N ALA A 408 -32.62 -11.02 -50.20
CA ALA A 408 -32.69 -12.47 -50.13
C ALA A 408 -32.36 -12.96 -48.71
N ASP A 409 -33.34 -13.63 -48.20
CA ASP A 409 -33.45 -14.62 -47.15
C ASP A 409 -32.36 -15.70 -47.26
N ASP A 410 -31.64 -15.96 -46.13
CA ASP A 410 -31.20 -17.33 -45.81
C ASP A 410 -30.92 -17.40 -44.31
N GLY A 411 -31.68 -18.28 -43.65
CA GLY A 411 -31.61 -18.54 -42.26
C GLY A 411 -30.35 -19.32 -41.89
N GLU A 412 -29.70 -18.84 -40.86
CA GLU A 412 -28.74 -19.60 -40.11
C GLU A 412 -29.09 -19.54 -38.62
N GLU A 413 -29.45 -20.72 -38.12
CA GLU A 413 -29.87 -21.09 -36.77
C GLU A 413 -28.71 -20.83 -35.81
N ALA A 414 -28.66 -19.67 -35.18
CA ALA A 414 -27.71 -19.38 -34.12
C ALA A 414 -28.13 -20.12 -32.84
N ALA A 415 -27.36 -21.10 -32.47
CA ALA A 415 -27.48 -21.82 -31.21
C ALA A 415 -27.36 -20.83 -30.04
N LYS A 416 -28.46 -20.62 -29.33
CA LYS A 416 -28.49 -19.87 -28.08
C LYS A 416 -27.81 -20.71 -27.00
N THR A 417 -26.58 -20.35 -26.67
CA THR A 417 -25.93 -20.80 -25.43
C THR A 417 -26.55 -20.03 -24.28
N GLU A 418 -27.36 -20.69 -23.47
CA GLU A 418 -27.94 -20.12 -22.26
C GLU A 418 -26.85 -19.99 -21.20
N LEU A 419 -26.37 -18.76 -21.00
CA LEU A 419 -25.48 -18.41 -19.88
C LEU A 419 -26.31 -18.37 -18.59
N VAL A 420 -26.02 -19.28 -17.66
CA VAL A 420 -26.66 -19.29 -16.36
C VAL A 420 -25.99 -18.26 -15.47
N VAL A 421 -26.70 -17.15 -15.24
CA VAL A 421 -26.30 -16.12 -14.26
C VAL A 421 -26.82 -16.53 -12.89
N HIS A 422 -25.92 -16.90 -11.98
CA HIS A 422 -26.27 -17.04 -10.58
C HIS A 422 -26.00 -15.71 -9.88
N SER A 423 -27.07 -15.02 -9.50
CA SER A 423 -27.00 -13.94 -8.52
C SER A 423 -26.95 -14.57 -7.14
N LEU A 424 -25.94 -14.27 -6.37
CA LEU A 424 -25.95 -14.49 -4.92
C LEU A 424 -26.99 -13.51 -4.35
N THR A 425 -28.21 -13.99 -4.11
CA THR A 425 -29.21 -13.21 -3.37
C THR A 425 -28.91 -13.38 -1.89
N GLU A 426 -28.82 -12.23 -1.20
CA GLU A 426 -28.99 -12.11 0.24
C GLU A 426 -30.38 -12.65 0.61
N ASP A 427 -30.46 -13.82 1.21
CA ASP A 427 -31.59 -14.30 2.00
C ASP A 427 -31.10 -15.48 2.86
N ASP A 428 -30.44 -15.15 3.96
CA ASP A 428 -30.42 -15.96 5.16
C ASP A 428 -30.89 -15.07 6.32
N GLU A 429 -32.19 -15.12 6.58
CA GLU A 429 -32.84 -14.57 7.77
C GLU A 429 -32.29 -15.27 9.02
N ILE A 430 -31.43 -14.56 9.74
CA ILE A 430 -31.14 -14.91 11.15
C ILE A 430 -32.30 -14.40 11.98
N VAL A 431 -33.10 -15.36 12.50
CA VAL A 431 -34.14 -15.13 13.47
C VAL A 431 -33.51 -14.68 14.79
N ALA A 432 -33.60 -13.37 15.08
CA ALA A 432 -33.21 -12.81 16.36
C ALA A 432 -34.36 -13.07 17.36
N HIS A 433 -34.04 -13.75 18.45
CA HIS A 433 -34.90 -13.79 19.66
C HIS A 433 -34.71 -12.49 20.42
N ASP A 434 -35.83 -11.78 20.55
CA ASP A 434 -36.05 -10.59 21.34
C ASP A 434 -36.11 -10.97 22.83
N GLU A 435 -35.13 -10.51 23.64
CA GLU A 435 -35.28 -10.36 25.09
C GLU A 435 -34.82 -8.95 25.47
N ALA A 436 -35.80 -8.10 25.65
CA ALA A 436 -35.68 -6.75 26.17
C ALA A 436 -35.10 -6.77 27.59
N GLN A 437 -33.96 -6.11 27.80
CA GLN A 437 -33.57 -5.56 29.09
C GLN A 437 -33.14 -4.10 28.91
N ASP A 438 -33.98 -3.20 29.46
CA ASP A 438 -33.68 -1.79 29.69
C ASP A 438 -32.39 -1.64 30.51
N THR A 439 -31.33 -1.17 29.88
CA THR A 439 -30.23 -0.51 30.55
C THR A 439 -29.99 0.81 29.86
N VAL A 440 -30.01 1.88 30.66
CA VAL A 440 -29.65 3.24 30.30
C VAL A 440 -28.21 3.21 29.77
N GLU A 441 -28.04 3.35 28.48
CA GLU A 441 -26.73 3.47 27.83
C GLU A 441 -26.25 4.91 27.98
N ASP A 442 -25.11 5.08 28.66
CA ASP A 442 -24.25 6.23 28.49
C ASP A 442 -23.94 6.36 27.00
N GLU A 443 -24.10 7.54 26.42
CA GLU A 443 -23.65 7.86 25.06
C GLU A 443 -22.13 7.77 25.03
N ASP A 444 -21.61 6.57 24.83
CA ASP A 444 -20.21 6.32 24.55
C ASP A 444 -19.84 6.96 23.21
N THR A 445 -18.88 7.86 23.26
CA THR A 445 -18.18 8.43 22.11
C THR A 445 -17.65 7.30 21.23
N GLN A 446 -18.32 7.05 20.12
CA GLN A 446 -17.84 6.11 19.12
C GLN A 446 -16.50 6.61 18.54
N PRO A 447 -15.48 5.77 18.39
CA PRO A 447 -14.21 6.18 17.81
C PRO A 447 -14.42 6.70 16.38
N ILE A 448 -13.68 7.77 16.04
CA ILE A 448 -13.74 8.41 14.74
C ILE A 448 -13.50 7.36 13.65
N SER A 449 -14.48 7.16 12.76
CA SER A 449 -14.38 6.17 11.69
C SER A 449 -13.43 6.66 10.58
N TRP A 450 -12.18 6.26 10.64
CA TRP A 450 -11.16 6.47 9.61
C TRP A 450 -11.59 5.99 8.22
N LYS A 451 -12.51 5.04 8.16
CA LYS A 451 -13.09 4.53 6.92
C LYS A 451 -13.81 5.64 6.14
N VAL A 452 -14.57 6.49 6.83
CA VAL A 452 -15.29 7.62 6.21
C VAL A 452 -14.29 8.65 5.68
N VAL A 453 -13.25 8.98 6.47
CA VAL A 453 -12.22 9.94 6.06
C VAL A 453 -11.48 9.45 4.82
N ARG A 454 -11.16 8.16 4.78
CA ARG A 454 -10.39 7.55 3.73
C ARG A 454 -11.17 7.35 2.42
N GLU A 455 -12.43 6.93 2.52
CA GLU A 455 -13.30 6.81 1.35
C GLU A 455 -13.43 8.16 0.62
N ASN A 456 -13.40 9.27 1.38
CA ASN A 456 -13.53 10.61 0.83
C ASN A 456 -12.19 11.26 0.41
N LEU A 457 -11.05 10.88 1.03
CA LEU A 457 -9.72 11.34 0.59
C LEU A 457 -9.26 10.72 -0.74
N ASN A 458 -9.85 9.59 -1.12
CA ASN A 458 -9.57 8.93 -2.39
C ASN A 458 -10.44 9.45 -3.54
N GLU A 459 -11.29 10.47 -3.32
CA GLU A 459 -12.15 11.08 -4.35
C GLU A 459 -11.48 12.27 -5.09
N ASP A 460 -10.35 12.77 -4.63
CA ASP A 460 -9.53 13.82 -5.28
C ASP A 460 -8.30 13.21 -5.97
#